data_c3230625d063da51386e3e69d4cb205f
#
_entry.id   c3230625d063da51386e3e69d4cb205f
#
_cell.length_a   1.000
_cell.length_b   1.000
_cell.length_c   1.000
_cell.angle_alpha   90.00
_cell.angle_beta   90.00
_cell.angle_gamma   90.00
#
_symmetry.space_group_name_H-M   'P 1'
#
loop_
_entity.id
_entity.type
_entity.pdbx_description
1 polymer ?
#
loop_
_entity_poly.entity_id
_entity_poly.type
_entity_poly.pdbx_seq_one_letter_code
_entity_poly.pdbx_strand_id
1 'polypeptide(L)'
;MPGLTGGIKVALDNTAAYWDSNTKNFGYESAVLDLETGEKEFKTHANEGTLSYSKSVGSVTTHFNFEAYANLARKWGKHDLNATFMYSMDKIKSKGRNTGRAFMDVIGQAHYAYNNRYLVDLSLSGSASSILDPDDRWGIFPAIGAGWILSEESFLKNDWLNFLKLRASYGISGRADYDVNLFQDIYGSGGSYFFKNTPTSISGMKLTQLGVEGLTYEKSHKLNVG
;
A
#
# COMPACT_ATOMS: atom_id res chain seq x y z
N MET A 1 36.34 -2.13 0.62
CA MET A 1 36.54 -1.49 1.92
C MET A 1 36.11 -2.45 3.01
N PRO A 2 36.91 -2.73 4.03
CA PRO A 2 36.46 -3.58 5.12
C PRO A 2 35.29 -2.92 5.85
N GLY A 3 34.21 -3.69 6.09
CA GLY A 3 33.00 -3.22 6.78
C GLY A 3 31.91 -2.60 5.90
N LEU A 4 32.09 -2.51 4.60
CA LEU A 4 31.04 -2.10 3.67
C LEU A 4 30.40 -3.33 3.04
N THR A 5 29.09 -3.43 3.16
CA THR A 5 28.25 -4.45 2.51
C THR A 5 27.10 -3.77 1.81
N GLY A 6 26.58 -4.38 0.76
CA GLY A 6 25.43 -3.85 0.04
C GLY A 6 24.75 -4.94 -0.77
N GLY A 7 23.54 -4.65 -1.20
CA GLY A 7 22.77 -5.59 -1.98
C GLY A 7 21.60 -4.93 -2.69
N ILE A 8 21.07 -5.67 -3.64
CA ILE A 8 19.87 -5.30 -4.39
C ILE A 8 18.92 -6.49 -4.31
N LYS A 9 17.64 -6.20 -4.07
CA LYS A 9 16.56 -7.18 -4.10
C LYS A 9 15.50 -6.70 -5.08
N VAL A 10 14.99 -7.63 -5.87
CA VAL A 10 13.87 -7.41 -6.78
C VAL A 10 12.87 -8.53 -6.58
N ALA A 11 11.61 -8.17 -6.40
CA ALA A 11 10.51 -9.12 -6.34
C ALA A 11 9.39 -8.70 -7.29
N LEU A 12 8.80 -9.66 -7.97
CA LEU A 12 7.66 -9.48 -8.85
C LEU A 12 6.65 -10.58 -8.56
N ASP A 13 5.51 -10.19 -8.00
CA ASP A 13 4.38 -11.07 -7.76
C ASP A 13 3.24 -10.74 -8.70
N ASN A 14 2.60 -11.75 -9.25
CA ASN A 14 1.44 -11.58 -10.12
C ASN A 14 0.33 -12.55 -9.70
N THR A 15 -0.77 -12.00 -9.23
CA THR A 15 -1.96 -12.76 -8.84
C THR A 15 -3.07 -12.51 -9.84
N ALA A 16 -3.64 -13.58 -10.41
CA ALA A 16 -4.75 -13.48 -11.34
C ALA A 16 -5.88 -14.44 -10.94
N ALA A 17 -7.11 -13.93 -10.92
CA ALA A 17 -8.31 -14.73 -10.75
C ALA A 17 -8.95 -14.97 -12.11
N TYR A 18 -9.28 -16.23 -12.37
CA TYR A 18 -9.97 -16.67 -13.57
C TYR A 18 -11.35 -17.22 -13.20
N TRP A 19 -12.32 -16.91 -14.03
CA TRP A 19 -13.68 -17.43 -13.89
C TRP A 19 -14.00 -18.27 -15.11
N ASP A 20 -14.29 -19.55 -14.89
CA ASP A 20 -14.79 -20.45 -15.90
C ASP A 20 -16.28 -20.71 -15.61
N SER A 21 -17.14 -20.39 -16.55
CA SER A 21 -18.58 -20.56 -16.43
C SER A 21 -19.09 -21.47 -17.51
N ASN A 22 -19.84 -22.51 -17.09
CA ASN A 22 -20.58 -23.40 -17.96
C ASN A 22 -22.05 -23.15 -17.72
N THR A 23 -22.77 -22.75 -18.75
CA THR A 23 -24.20 -22.47 -18.67
C THR A 23 -24.96 -23.33 -19.71
N LYS A 24 -25.98 -24.05 -19.26
CA LYS A 24 -26.90 -24.78 -20.13
C LYS A 24 -28.30 -24.37 -19.76
N ASN A 25 -29.08 -23.97 -20.75
CA ASN A 25 -30.51 -23.79 -20.58
C ASN A 25 -31.19 -25.14 -20.81
N PHE A 26 -31.96 -25.57 -19.84
CA PHE A 26 -32.76 -26.78 -19.94
C PHE A 26 -34.16 -26.43 -20.47
N GLY A 27 -34.62 -27.15 -21.49
CA GLY A 27 -35.99 -27.07 -21.94
C GLY A 27 -36.93 -27.65 -20.90
N TYR A 28 -38.05 -26.99 -20.68
CA TYR A 28 -39.11 -27.54 -19.87
C TYR A 28 -40.48 -27.19 -20.46
N GLU A 29 -41.42 -28.11 -20.23
CA GLU A 29 -42.80 -27.99 -20.63
C GLU A 29 -43.72 -28.13 -19.41
N SER A 30 -44.80 -27.40 -19.39
CA SER A 30 -45.87 -27.62 -18.41
C SER A 30 -47.09 -28.22 -19.08
N ALA A 31 -47.70 -29.17 -18.40
CA ALA A 31 -48.99 -29.69 -18.84
C ALA A 31 -50.12 -28.81 -18.26
N VAL A 32 -50.92 -28.24 -19.11
CA VAL A 32 -52.14 -27.51 -18.73
C VAL A 32 -53.33 -28.43 -19.02
N LEU A 33 -54.13 -28.69 -17.99
CA LEU A 33 -55.36 -29.47 -18.15
C LEU A 33 -56.50 -28.54 -18.57
N ASP A 34 -57.05 -28.75 -19.69
CA ASP A 34 -58.33 -28.13 -20.08
C ASP A 34 -59.48 -28.78 -19.25
N LEU A 35 -60.13 -28.00 -18.43
CA LEU A 35 -61.15 -28.45 -17.50
C LEU A 35 -62.48 -28.74 -18.21
N GLU A 36 -62.70 -28.26 -19.45
CA GLU A 36 -63.90 -28.48 -20.20
C GLU A 36 -63.80 -29.75 -21.04
N THR A 37 -62.64 -29.99 -21.65
CA THR A 37 -62.42 -31.14 -22.54
C THR A 37 -61.78 -32.34 -21.88
N GLY A 38 -61.09 -32.11 -20.73
CA GLY A 38 -60.26 -33.11 -20.04
C GLY A 38 -58.93 -33.43 -20.75
N GLU A 39 -58.59 -32.72 -21.80
CA GLU A 39 -57.32 -32.90 -22.54
C GLU A 39 -56.17 -32.18 -21.90
N LYS A 40 -54.99 -32.77 -22.06
CA LYS A 40 -53.71 -32.13 -21.57
C LYS A 40 -53.05 -31.46 -22.76
N GLU A 41 -52.91 -30.16 -22.65
CA GLU A 41 -52.07 -29.36 -23.55
C GLU A 41 -50.66 -29.17 -22.94
N PHE A 42 -49.63 -29.47 -23.74
CA PHE A 42 -48.24 -29.25 -23.33
C PHE A 42 -47.77 -27.89 -23.84
N LYS A 43 -47.43 -27.00 -22.90
CA LYS A 43 -46.92 -25.68 -23.23
C LYS A 43 -45.41 -25.64 -22.98
N THR A 44 -44.63 -25.48 -24.05
CA THR A 44 -43.17 -25.30 -23.96
C THR A 44 -42.84 -23.92 -23.45
N HIS A 45 -42.10 -23.84 -22.38
CA HIS A 45 -41.66 -22.57 -21.76
C HIS A 45 -40.24 -22.21 -22.13
N ALA A 46 -39.39 -23.19 -22.39
CA ALA A 46 -38.04 -22.96 -22.87
C ALA A 46 -37.58 -24.13 -23.75
N ASN A 47 -36.80 -23.85 -24.75
CA ASN A 47 -36.13 -24.85 -25.55
C ASN A 47 -34.81 -25.27 -24.94
N GLU A 48 -34.41 -26.52 -25.11
CA GLU A 48 -33.11 -26.99 -24.68
C GLU A 48 -32.00 -26.24 -25.46
N GLY A 49 -31.12 -25.59 -24.74
CA GLY A 49 -29.96 -24.88 -25.28
C GLY A 49 -28.72 -25.77 -25.32
N THR A 50 -27.77 -25.37 -26.14
CA THR A 50 -26.42 -25.96 -26.13
C THR A 50 -25.66 -25.51 -24.93
N LEU A 51 -24.70 -26.34 -24.44
CA LEU A 51 -23.78 -25.96 -23.40
C LEU A 51 -22.92 -24.79 -23.88
N SER A 52 -22.99 -23.68 -23.17
CA SER A 52 -22.17 -22.49 -23.41
C SER A 52 -21.02 -22.44 -22.40
N TYR A 53 -19.81 -22.31 -22.88
CA TYR A 53 -18.61 -22.14 -22.08
C TYR A 53 -18.09 -20.70 -22.21
N SER A 54 -17.86 -20.07 -21.09
CA SER A 54 -17.20 -18.76 -21.09
C SER A 54 -16.07 -18.71 -20.08
N LYS A 55 -14.96 -18.10 -20.48
CA LYS A 55 -13.79 -17.87 -19.63
C LYS A 55 -13.50 -16.38 -19.55
N SER A 56 -13.37 -15.88 -18.35
CA SER A 56 -13.04 -14.46 -18.13
C SER A 56 -11.93 -14.31 -17.11
N VAL A 57 -11.10 -13.27 -17.30
CA VAL A 57 -10.12 -12.84 -16.32
C VAL A 57 -10.81 -11.87 -15.36
N GLY A 58 -10.94 -12.25 -14.12
CA GLY A 58 -11.54 -11.44 -13.06
C GLY A 58 -10.61 -10.31 -12.62
N SER A 59 -9.85 -10.51 -11.56
CA SER A 59 -8.86 -9.57 -11.07
C SER A 59 -7.45 -10.00 -11.47
N VAL A 60 -6.61 -9.02 -11.80
CA VAL A 60 -5.16 -9.20 -11.94
C VAL A 60 -4.50 -8.15 -11.08
N THR A 61 -3.64 -8.56 -10.16
CA THR A 61 -2.84 -7.67 -9.33
C THR A 61 -1.38 -8.01 -9.52
N THR A 62 -0.60 -7.01 -9.89
CA THR A 62 0.85 -7.09 -10.00
C THR A 62 1.48 -6.28 -8.89
N HIS A 63 2.38 -6.90 -8.15
CA HIS A 63 3.17 -6.28 -7.10
C HIS A 63 4.64 -6.32 -7.52
N PHE A 64 5.27 -5.17 -7.62
CA PHE A 64 6.68 -5.00 -7.90
C PHE A 64 7.35 -4.33 -6.72
N ASN A 65 8.39 -4.96 -6.18
CA ASN A 65 9.22 -4.43 -5.12
C ASN A 65 10.68 -4.38 -5.59
N PHE A 66 11.33 -3.26 -5.30
CA PHE A 66 12.76 -3.05 -5.53
C PHE A 66 13.38 -2.46 -4.27
N GLU A 67 14.47 -3.06 -3.79
CA GLU A 67 15.28 -2.56 -2.68
C GLU A 67 16.75 -2.54 -3.06
N ALA A 68 17.42 -1.44 -2.74
CA ALA A 68 18.88 -1.33 -2.79
C ALA A 68 19.39 -0.80 -1.45
N TYR A 69 20.40 -1.42 -0.89
CA TYR A 69 20.94 -1.00 0.40
C TYR A 69 22.46 -1.07 0.45
N ALA A 70 23.03 -0.23 1.29
CA ALA A 70 24.42 -0.23 1.64
C ALA A 70 24.56 -0.10 3.17
N ASN A 71 25.36 -0.97 3.78
CA ASN A 71 25.66 -0.96 5.19
C ASN A 71 27.16 -0.73 5.39
N LEU A 72 27.49 0.17 6.28
CA LEU A 72 28.85 0.44 6.74
C LEU A 72 28.94 0.09 8.22
N ALA A 73 29.84 -0.83 8.57
CA ALA A 73 30.20 -1.14 9.95
C ALA A 73 31.69 -0.87 10.14
N ARG A 74 32.06 0.05 11.00
CA ARG A 74 33.46 0.43 11.21
C ARG A 74 33.77 0.70 12.67
N LYS A 75 34.84 0.06 13.14
CA LYS A 75 35.39 0.26 14.48
C LYS A 75 36.81 0.80 14.37
N TRP A 76 37.12 1.88 15.13
CA TRP A 76 38.45 2.40 15.23
C TRP A 76 38.71 2.97 16.65
N GLY A 77 39.66 2.38 17.35
CA GLY A 77 39.92 2.71 18.76
C GLY A 77 38.67 2.54 19.62
N LYS A 78 38.15 3.63 20.17
CA LYS A 78 36.96 3.66 21.03
C LYS A 78 35.68 4.00 20.28
N HIS A 79 35.72 4.12 18.97
CA HIS A 79 34.63 4.54 18.14
C HIS A 79 34.01 3.29 17.43
N ASP A 80 32.71 3.18 17.44
CA ASP A 80 31.94 2.18 16.71
C ASP A 80 30.85 2.90 15.90
N LEU A 81 30.90 2.77 14.59
CA LEU A 81 29.94 3.37 13.66
C LEU A 81 29.28 2.29 12.83
N ASN A 82 27.96 2.24 12.86
CA ASN A 82 27.15 1.46 11.97
C ASN A 82 26.20 2.41 11.22
N ALA A 83 26.27 2.42 9.90
CA ALA A 83 25.40 3.25 9.07
C ALA A 83 24.74 2.39 7.99
N THR A 84 23.49 2.68 7.72
CA THR A 84 22.69 2.02 6.67
C THR A 84 22.09 3.10 5.79
N PHE A 85 22.23 2.91 4.49
CA PHE A 85 21.47 3.63 3.49
C PHE A 85 20.60 2.64 2.73
N MET A 86 19.33 2.95 2.54
CA MET A 86 18.39 2.11 1.81
C MET A 86 17.53 2.97 0.88
N TYR A 87 17.34 2.47 -0.31
CA TYR A 87 16.32 2.93 -1.24
C TYR A 87 15.35 1.78 -1.47
N SER A 88 14.06 2.04 -1.33
CA SER A 88 13.02 1.07 -1.66
C SER A 88 11.95 1.68 -2.56
N MET A 89 11.40 0.86 -3.42
CA MET A 89 10.25 1.18 -4.24
C MET A 89 9.27 0.01 -4.23
N ASP A 90 8.04 0.29 -3.87
CA ASP A 90 6.95 -0.67 -3.86
C ASP A 90 5.84 -0.18 -4.80
N LYS A 91 5.39 -1.03 -5.72
CA LYS A 91 4.34 -0.68 -6.67
C LYS A 91 3.35 -1.81 -6.79
N ILE A 92 2.11 -1.49 -6.46
CA ILE A 92 0.97 -2.40 -6.62
C ILE A 92 0.07 -1.84 -7.72
N LYS A 93 -0.28 -2.68 -8.68
CA LYS A 93 -1.20 -2.33 -9.77
C LYS A 93 -2.27 -3.40 -9.88
N SER A 94 -3.53 -3.02 -9.74
CA SER A 94 -4.68 -3.90 -9.96
C SER A 94 -5.31 -3.63 -11.33
N LYS A 95 -6.12 -4.58 -11.82
CA LYS A 95 -6.91 -4.41 -13.03
C LYS A 95 -7.89 -3.24 -12.85
N GLY A 96 -7.89 -2.32 -13.79
CA GLY A 96 -8.74 -1.14 -13.78
C GLY A 96 -7.98 0.14 -14.13
N ARG A 97 -8.71 1.25 -14.21
CA ARG A 97 -8.13 2.57 -14.48
C ARG A 97 -7.76 3.22 -13.14
N ASN A 98 -6.55 3.73 -13.03
CA ASN A 98 -6.05 4.46 -11.86
C ASN A 98 -6.11 3.66 -10.53
N THR A 99 -5.89 2.35 -10.58
CA THR A 99 -5.90 1.47 -9.40
C THR A 99 -4.51 1.19 -8.85
N GLY A 100 -3.49 1.85 -9.39
CA GLY A 100 -2.10 1.67 -8.99
C GLY A 100 -1.75 2.49 -7.75
N ARG A 101 -0.97 1.89 -6.84
CA ARG A 101 -0.30 2.56 -5.72
C ARG A 101 1.20 2.37 -5.88
N ALA A 102 1.97 3.42 -5.66
CA ALA A 102 3.42 3.34 -5.61
C ALA A 102 3.94 4.12 -4.41
N PHE A 103 4.89 3.51 -3.72
CA PHE A 103 5.60 4.09 -2.59
C PHE A 103 7.09 4.06 -2.91
N MET A 104 7.79 5.06 -2.48
CA MET A 104 9.23 5.18 -2.62
C MET A 104 9.81 5.73 -1.34
N ASP A 105 10.84 5.07 -0.82
CA ASP A 105 11.49 5.47 0.41
C ASP A 105 13.00 5.57 0.21
N VAL A 106 13.58 6.63 0.74
CA VAL A 106 15.02 6.83 0.89
C VAL A 106 15.30 6.94 2.37
N ILE A 107 16.07 6.02 2.92
CA ILE A 107 16.31 5.92 4.35
C ILE A 107 17.82 5.96 4.62
N GLY A 108 18.24 6.86 5.47
CA GLY A 108 19.56 6.91 6.04
C GLY A 108 19.50 6.72 7.56
N GLN A 109 20.26 5.78 8.09
CA GLN A 109 20.37 5.55 9.53
C GLN A 109 21.85 5.47 9.93
N ALA A 110 22.19 6.02 11.08
CA ALA A 110 23.52 5.93 11.66
C ALA A 110 23.42 5.69 13.16
N HIS A 111 24.11 4.66 13.62
CA HIS A 111 24.33 4.38 15.03
C HIS A 111 25.81 4.61 15.33
N TYR A 112 26.09 5.48 16.27
CA TYR A 112 27.45 5.78 16.70
C TYR A 112 27.60 5.53 18.20
N ALA A 113 28.62 4.79 18.56
CA ALA A 113 28.98 4.55 19.95
C ALA A 113 30.42 4.99 20.23
N TYR A 114 30.63 5.77 21.30
CA TYR A 114 31.94 6.12 21.79
C TYR A 114 32.24 5.42 23.11
N ASN A 115 33.31 4.65 23.12
CA ASN A 115 33.78 3.87 24.27
C ASN A 115 32.70 2.95 24.88
N ASN A 116 31.72 2.51 24.08
CA ASN A 116 30.54 1.76 24.49
C ASN A 116 29.70 2.43 25.60
N ARG A 117 29.87 3.73 25.83
CA ARG A 117 29.19 4.49 26.90
C ARG A 117 28.23 5.53 26.34
N TYR A 118 28.68 6.28 25.34
CA TYR A 118 27.89 7.35 24.73
C TYR A 118 27.36 6.84 23.38
N LEU A 119 26.06 6.84 23.24
CA LEU A 119 25.36 6.30 22.08
C LEU A 119 24.57 7.42 21.40
N VAL A 120 24.66 7.50 20.08
CA VAL A 120 23.86 8.44 19.29
C VAL A 120 23.29 7.68 18.11
N ASP A 121 21.99 7.82 17.94
CA ASP A 121 21.21 7.27 16.84
C ASP A 121 20.65 8.42 16.00
N LEU A 122 20.88 8.39 14.71
CA LEU A 122 20.31 9.31 13.73
C LEU A 122 19.55 8.53 12.68
N SER A 123 18.36 9.00 12.34
CA SER A 123 17.58 8.45 11.23
C SER A 123 16.94 9.59 10.45
N LEU A 124 17.02 9.49 9.14
CA LEU A 124 16.33 10.38 8.22
C LEU A 124 15.66 9.54 7.14
N SER A 125 14.35 9.63 7.02
CA SER A 125 13.63 9.02 5.92
C SER A 125 12.90 10.07 5.09
N GLY A 126 13.01 9.92 3.78
CA GLY A 126 12.21 10.63 2.80
C GLY A 126 11.29 9.62 2.11
N SER A 127 9.98 9.81 2.22
CA SER A 127 8.97 8.92 1.64
C SER A 127 8.11 9.66 0.63
N ALA A 128 7.86 9.03 -0.51
CA ALA A 128 6.93 9.53 -1.50
C ALA A 128 5.80 8.52 -1.74
N SER A 129 4.58 9.03 -1.85
CA SER A 129 3.38 8.23 -2.11
C SER A 129 2.63 8.73 -3.33
N SER A 130 2.28 7.83 -4.25
CA SER A 130 1.45 8.18 -5.41
C SER A 130 -0.03 8.43 -5.07
N ILE A 131 -0.42 8.21 -3.82
CA ILE A 131 -1.76 8.51 -3.31
C ILE A 131 -1.94 10.02 -3.14
N LEU A 132 -0.84 10.74 -2.92
CA LEU A 132 -0.81 12.19 -2.75
C LEU A 132 -0.60 12.92 -4.08
N ASP A 133 -0.99 14.20 -4.12
CA ASP A 133 -0.73 15.06 -5.26
C ASP A 133 0.77 15.09 -5.62
N PRO A 134 1.15 15.20 -6.90
CA PRO A 134 2.54 15.31 -7.33
C PRO A 134 3.36 16.34 -6.57
N ASP A 135 2.78 17.46 -6.18
CA ASP A 135 3.46 18.55 -5.49
C ASP A 135 3.64 18.29 -3.99
N ASP A 136 2.74 17.49 -3.36
CA ASP A 136 2.70 17.21 -1.93
C ASP A 136 3.12 15.77 -1.55
N ARG A 137 3.59 14.98 -2.52
CA ARG A 137 3.83 13.54 -2.33
C ARG A 137 5.04 13.18 -1.48
N TRP A 138 5.98 14.12 -1.25
CA TRP A 138 7.18 13.87 -0.47
C TRP A 138 7.02 14.28 0.99
N GLY A 139 7.29 13.34 1.90
CA GLY A 139 7.41 13.59 3.33
C GLY A 139 8.82 13.31 3.83
N ILE A 140 9.33 14.14 4.77
CA ILE A 140 10.63 13.97 5.42
C ILE A 140 10.38 13.72 6.90
N PHE A 141 11.01 12.67 7.43
CA PHE A 141 10.79 12.17 8.77
C PHE A 141 12.12 11.93 9.48
N PRO A 142 12.65 12.95 10.19
CA PRO A 142 13.85 12.83 10.98
C PRO A 142 13.57 12.18 12.34
N ALA A 143 14.57 11.46 12.86
CA ALA A 143 14.62 11.01 14.24
C ALA A 143 16.03 11.05 14.78
N ILE A 144 16.16 11.37 16.06
CA ILE A 144 17.42 11.40 16.82
C ILE A 144 17.23 10.70 18.15
N GLY A 145 18.23 9.94 18.57
CA GLY A 145 18.30 9.31 19.87
C GLY A 145 19.67 9.51 20.49
N ALA A 146 19.72 9.60 21.80
CA ALA A 146 20.93 9.60 22.59
C ALA A 146 20.81 8.62 23.76
N GLY A 147 21.90 7.96 24.08
CA GLY A 147 21.97 7.04 25.21
C GLY A 147 23.30 7.20 25.95
N TRP A 148 23.25 7.07 27.26
CA TRP A 148 24.40 7.11 28.12
C TRP A 148 24.39 5.92 29.09
N ILE A 149 25.42 5.09 29.03
CA ILE A 149 25.59 3.96 29.93
C ILE A 149 26.36 4.43 31.16
N LEU A 150 25.61 4.85 32.17
CA LEU A 150 26.12 5.41 33.41
C LEU A 150 26.90 4.38 34.25
N SER A 151 26.50 3.11 34.23
CA SER A 151 27.17 2.04 34.95
C SER A 151 28.63 1.81 34.54
N GLU A 152 29.01 2.27 33.33
CA GLU A 152 30.37 2.17 32.84
C GLU A 152 31.24 3.36 33.26
N GLU A 153 30.67 4.37 33.90
CA GLU A 153 31.42 5.52 34.39
C GLU A 153 32.16 5.20 35.69
N SER A 154 33.38 5.74 35.83
CA SER A 154 34.26 5.44 36.98
C SER A 154 33.67 5.87 38.33
N PHE A 155 32.80 6.89 38.35
CA PHE A 155 32.15 7.39 39.55
C PHE A 155 30.91 6.59 40.00
N LEU A 156 30.36 5.72 39.14
CA LEU A 156 29.22 4.85 39.46
C LEU A 156 29.56 3.37 39.45
N LYS A 157 30.81 3.01 39.27
CA LYS A 157 31.26 1.63 39.21
C LYS A 157 31.23 1.02 40.61
N ASN A 158 30.20 0.29 40.95
CA ASN A 158 29.95 -0.40 42.21
C ASN A 158 29.50 -1.82 41.99
N ASP A 159 29.76 -2.73 42.95
CA ASP A 159 29.43 -4.15 42.84
C ASP A 159 27.92 -4.45 42.86
N TRP A 160 27.11 -3.48 43.35
CA TRP A 160 25.65 -3.63 43.39
C TRP A 160 24.91 -3.11 42.16
N LEU A 161 25.54 -2.26 41.31
CA LEU A 161 24.94 -1.67 40.11
C LEU A 161 25.53 -2.30 38.86
N ASN A 162 24.85 -3.34 38.34
CA ASN A 162 25.31 -4.07 37.17
C ASN A 162 25.09 -3.31 35.85
N PHE A 163 23.98 -2.58 35.74
CA PHE A 163 23.66 -1.85 34.51
C PHE A 163 22.70 -0.67 34.78
N LEU A 164 23.11 0.51 34.34
CA LEU A 164 22.27 1.69 34.32
C LEU A 164 22.50 2.46 33.00
N LYS A 165 21.43 2.65 32.23
CA LYS A 165 21.44 3.38 30.97
C LYS A 165 20.34 4.46 30.99
N LEU A 166 20.70 5.69 30.72
CA LEU A 166 19.76 6.75 30.38
C LEU A 166 19.63 6.85 28.86
N ARG A 167 18.42 7.08 28.39
CA ARG A 167 18.15 7.28 26.96
C ARG A 167 17.09 8.35 26.76
N ALA A 168 17.22 9.09 25.67
CA ALA A 168 16.20 10.00 25.18
C ALA A 168 16.14 9.91 23.67
N SER A 169 14.97 9.95 23.11
CA SER A 169 14.79 9.98 21.66
C SER A 169 13.61 10.84 21.26
N TYR A 170 13.74 11.51 20.13
CA TYR A 170 12.68 12.27 19.50
C TYR A 170 12.63 11.95 18.01
N GLY A 171 11.45 11.79 17.46
CA GLY A 171 11.28 11.53 16.04
C GLY A 171 9.91 11.95 15.54
N ILE A 172 9.88 12.19 14.23
CA ILE A 172 8.66 12.46 13.48
C ILE A 172 8.40 11.25 12.59
N SER A 173 7.18 10.71 12.63
CA SER A 173 6.74 9.68 11.72
C SER A 173 5.55 10.19 10.91
N GLY A 174 5.49 9.78 9.62
CA GLY A 174 4.42 10.14 8.71
C GLY A 174 3.60 8.92 8.27
N ARG A 175 2.32 9.15 7.97
CA ARG A 175 1.42 8.18 7.37
C ARG A 175 0.62 8.85 6.27
N ALA A 176 0.51 8.21 5.12
CA ALA A 176 -0.35 8.62 4.02
C ALA A 176 -1.19 7.41 3.60
N ASP A 177 -2.20 7.08 4.40
CA ASP A 177 -3.11 5.96 4.17
C ASP A 177 -4.49 6.50 3.81
N TYR A 178 -4.58 6.97 2.58
CA TYR A 178 -5.79 7.55 2.00
C TYR A 178 -6.30 6.69 0.84
N ASP A 179 -7.53 6.94 0.43
CA ASP A 179 -8.06 6.33 -0.78
C ASP A 179 -7.32 6.84 -2.03
N VAL A 180 -7.20 5.96 -3.01
CA VAL A 180 -6.53 6.29 -4.28
C VAL A 180 -7.32 7.38 -5.00
N ASN A 181 -6.60 8.38 -5.54
CA ASN A 181 -7.17 9.51 -6.28
C ASN A 181 -8.04 10.48 -5.46
N LEU A 182 -7.92 10.48 -4.12
CA LEU A 182 -8.69 11.41 -3.28
C LEU A 182 -8.39 12.88 -3.59
N PHE A 183 -7.23 13.20 -4.15
CA PHE A 183 -6.82 14.53 -4.58
C PHE A 183 -7.39 14.96 -5.96
N GLN A 184 -8.14 14.08 -6.65
CA GLN A 184 -8.66 14.34 -8.00
C GLN A 184 -10.18 14.45 -8.02
N ASP A 185 -10.67 15.35 -8.86
CA ASP A 185 -12.08 15.37 -9.23
C ASP A 185 -12.44 14.14 -10.07
N ILE A 186 -13.44 13.41 -9.65
CA ILE A 186 -13.93 12.24 -10.39
C ILE A 186 -15.34 12.52 -10.90
N TYR A 187 -15.50 12.40 -12.22
CA TYR A 187 -16.79 12.51 -12.89
C TYR A 187 -17.32 11.12 -13.23
N GLY A 188 -18.57 10.89 -12.92
CA GLY A 188 -19.29 9.66 -13.23
C GLY A 188 -20.53 9.92 -14.09
N SER A 189 -21.28 8.85 -14.37
CA SER A 189 -22.55 8.97 -15.11
C SER A 189 -23.54 9.83 -14.35
N GLY A 190 -24.05 10.85 -15.02
CA GLY A 190 -25.15 11.71 -14.57
C GLY A 190 -26.52 11.21 -15.07
N GLY A 191 -27.53 12.07 -14.94
CA GLY A 191 -28.85 11.82 -15.52
C GLY A 191 -28.80 11.72 -17.04
N SER A 192 -29.72 10.98 -17.60
CA SER A 192 -29.89 10.92 -19.06
C SER A 192 -30.86 12.01 -19.52
N TYR A 193 -30.53 12.62 -20.63
CA TYR A 193 -31.34 13.66 -21.27
C TYR A 193 -31.87 13.14 -22.60
N PHE A 194 -33.14 13.42 -22.87
CA PHE A 194 -33.78 13.09 -24.14
C PHE A 194 -33.78 14.34 -25.02
N PHE A 195 -33.16 14.24 -26.18
CA PHE A 195 -33.14 15.27 -27.19
C PHE A 195 -33.99 14.80 -28.38
N LYS A 196 -34.94 15.60 -28.81
CA LYS A 196 -35.90 15.34 -29.91
C LYS A 196 -37.04 14.36 -29.56
N ASN A 197 -38.00 14.27 -30.47
CA ASN A 197 -39.17 13.44 -30.38
C ASN A 197 -38.92 11.90 -30.55
N THR A 198 -37.69 11.52 -30.84
CA THR A 198 -37.23 10.13 -30.82
C THR A 198 -36.58 9.82 -29.49
N PRO A 199 -36.83 8.66 -28.86
CA PRO A 199 -36.34 8.30 -27.55
C PRO A 199 -34.84 7.97 -27.55
N THR A 200 -34.02 8.89 -28.04
CA THR A 200 -32.56 8.75 -27.96
C THR A 200 -32.10 9.49 -26.70
N SER A 201 -31.68 8.73 -25.68
CA SER A 201 -31.14 9.29 -24.46
C SER A 201 -29.62 9.50 -24.61
N ILE A 202 -29.15 10.65 -24.15
CA ILE A 202 -27.73 10.95 -24.01
C ILE A 202 -27.41 10.99 -22.53
N SER A 203 -26.47 10.15 -22.10
CA SER A 203 -26.01 10.14 -20.71
C SER A 203 -25.19 11.39 -20.40
N GLY A 204 -25.59 12.11 -19.36
CA GLY A 204 -24.83 13.23 -18.82
C GLY A 204 -23.68 12.74 -17.92
N MET A 205 -22.83 13.68 -17.54
CA MET A 205 -21.79 13.48 -16.53
C MET A 205 -22.09 14.37 -15.32
N LYS A 206 -21.75 13.86 -14.14
CA LYS A 206 -21.80 14.63 -12.88
C LYS A 206 -20.53 14.43 -12.09
N LEU A 207 -20.14 15.42 -11.30
CA LEU A 207 -19.08 15.28 -10.31
C LEU A 207 -19.54 14.27 -9.25
N THR A 208 -18.79 13.19 -9.07
CA THR A 208 -19.07 12.13 -8.08
C THR A 208 -18.14 12.23 -6.87
N GLN A 209 -16.97 12.82 -7.06
CA GLN A 209 -16.00 13.09 -6.00
C GLN A 209 -15.33 14.42 -6.29
N LEU A 210 -15.31 15.30 -5.31
CA LEU A 210 -14.49 16.50 -5.31
C LEU A 210 -13.10 16.17 -4.78
N GLY A 211 -12.06 16.57 -5.50
CA GLY A 211 -10.67 16.40 -5.08
C GLY A 211 -10.36 17.21 -3.81
N VAL A 212 -9.57 16.61 -2.92
CA VAL A 212 -9.09 17.28 -1.71
C VAL A 212 -7.74 17.91 -2.01
N GLU A 213 -7.68 19.24 -1.98
CA GLU A 213 -6.45 20.01 -2.16
C GLU A 213 -5.58 19.97 -0.91
N GLY A 214 -4.24 20.01 -1.09
CA GLY A 214 -3.28 20.08 0.00
C GLY A 214 -3.22 18.82 0.87
N LEU A 215 -3.63 17.67 0.36
CA LEU A 215 -3.55 16.41 1.06
C LEU A 215 -2.08 15.98 1.22
N THR A 216 -1.63 15.87 2.46
CA THR A 216 -0.24 15.53 2.82
C THR A 216 -0.20 14.46 3.89
N TYR A 217 1.00 14.09 4.35
CA TYR A 217 1.19 13.11 5.41
C TYR A 217 0.62 13.56 6.75
N GLU A 218 -0.09 12.67 7.42
CA GLU A 218 -0.34 12.79 8.85
C GLU A 218 0.98 12.64 9.61
N LYS A 219 1.34 13.61 10.44
CA LYS A 219 2.61 13.60 11.17
C LYS A 219 2.39 13.34 12.65
N SER A 220 3.15 12.39 13.19
CA SER A 220 3.17 12.07 14.61
C SER A 220 4.54 12.39 15.20
N HIS A 221 4.56 13.20 16.25
CA HIS A 221 5.75 13.55 17.01
C HIS A 221 5.86 12.64 18.23
N LYS A 222 6.99 11.96 18.39
CA LYS A 222 7.20 10.97 19.44
C LYS A 222 8.43 11.34 20.26
N LEU A 223 8.24 11.55 21.56
CA LEU A 223 9.31 11.73 22.54
C LEU A 223 9.32 10.52 23.48
N ASN A 224 10.49 9.94 23.70
CA ASN A 224 10.69 8.84 24.63
C ASN A 224 11.89 9.15 25.53
N VAL A 225 11.74 8.92 26.83
CA VAL A 225 12.79 9.06 27.84
C VAL A 225 12.75 7.84 28.75
N GLY A 226 13.89 7.28 29.07
CA GLY A 226 13.96 6.08 29.90
C GLY A 226 15.35 5.83 30.51
#